data_f1305e4abe1e1e2a7c8e2107cf7360ef
#
_entry.id   f1305e4abe1e1e2a7c8e2107cf7360ef
#
_cell.length_a   1.000
_cell.length_b   1.000
_cell.length_c   1.000
_cell.angle_alpha   90.00
_cell.angle_beta   90.00
_cell.angle_gamma   90.00
#
_symmetry.space_group_name_H-M   'P 1'
#
loop_
_entity.id
_entity.type
_entity.pdbx_description
1 polymer ?
#
loop_
_entity_poly.entity_id
_entity_poly.type
_entity_poly.pdbx_seq_one_letter_code
_entity_poly.pdbx_strand_id
1 'polypeptide(L)'
;MAEGWLEVRIRLGAGGELLLAAGVLQEALVEMGYEGFVTEDAEVLLCYVRRDKYSVESLQSMLDAFEADAAVDAQELPIKNWNEEWERNVTPVVLRGSCDSIRIRAAFHSPEEGDVIVTPRMAFGTGHHATTSLVGEVLIDADLRGRGVRDVGGGTGVWALVAVRRGAVEVDAIDYDEDAVRNARENVKINRAEGCVNVIHGGFDAIPRGVQYDCIAANLTLNLLMAHMSLLATHLRGGDGRLVVSGFLTRDVKELLECARRYGLREIVCRERGEWACCVLGKEEC
;
A
#
# COMPACT_ATOMS: atom_id res chain seq x y z
N MET A 1 -6.58 -32.02 -7.43
CA MET A 1 -6.91 -31.62 -8.82
C MET A 1 -6.12 -30.35 -9.09
N ALA A 2 -5.33 -30.31 -10.15
CA ALA A 2 -4.39 -29.23 -10.38
C ALA A 2 -5.12 -27.91 -10.62
N GLU A 3 -4.97 -26.96 -9.70
CA GLU A 3 -5.34 -25.57 -9.87
C GLU A 3 -4.36 -24.96 -10.87
N GLY A 4 -4.67 -24.99 -12.18
CA GLY A 4 -3.86 -24.41 -13.23
C GLY A 4 -4.66 -23.39 -14.01
N TRP A 5 -3.97 -22.39 -14.56
CA TRP A 5 -4.50 -21.43 -15.50
C TRP A 5 -3.97 -21.72 -16.89
N LEU A 6 -4.82 -21.47 -17.89
CA LEU A 6 -4.43 -21.47 -19.30
C LEU A 6 -4.42 -20.03 -19.81
N GLU A 7 -3.39 -19.69 -20.54
CA GLU A 7 -3.38 -18.55 -21.45
C GLU A 7 -3.94 -19.03 -22.78
N VAL A 8 -4.99 -18.39 -23.24
CA VAL A 8 -5.65 -18.71 -24.50
C VAL A 8 -5.47 -17.54 -25.44
N ARG A 9 -4.81 -17.80 -26.55
CA ARG A 9 -4.57 -16.84 -27.62
C ARG A 9 -5.58 -17.10 -28.73
N ILE A 10 -6.43 -16.14 -29.01
CA ILE A 10 -7.44 -16.18 -30.08
C ILE A 10 -6.98 -15.21 -31.16
N ARG A 11 -6.63 -15.73 -32.30
CA ARG A 11 -6.29 -14.93 -33.48
C ARG A 11 -7.48 -14.95 -34.44
N LEU A 12 -8.07 -13.79 -34.64
CA LEU A 12 -9.24 -13.62 -35.53
C LEU A 12 -8.79 -13.37 -36.96
N GLY A 13 -9.53 -13.92 -37.92
CA GLY A 13 -9.38 -13.64 -39.34
C GLY A 13 -9.99 -12.29 -39.72
N ALA A 14 -10.11 -12.09 -41.04
CA ALA A 14 -10.61 -10.83 -41.59
C ALA A 14 -11.99 -10.45 -41.03
N GLY A 15 -12.12 -9.25 -40.51
CA GLY A 15 -13.33 -8.73 -39.86
C GLY A 15 -13.38 -8.91 -38.33
N GLY A 16 -12.45 -9.65 -37.75
CA GLY A 16 -12.37 -9.85 -36.30
C GLY A 16 -12.07 -8.56 -35.48
N GLU A 17 -11.44 -7.58 -36.12
CA GLU A 17 -11.17 -6.26 -35.50
C GLU A 17 -12.44 -5.61 -34.95
N LEU A 18 -13.57 -5.75 -35.63
CA LEU A 18 -14.85 -5.17 -35.18
C LEU A 18 -15.38 -5.88 -33.92
N LEU A 19 -15.19 -7.20 -33.81
CA LEU A 19 -15.61 -7.99 -32.65
C LEU A 19 -14.77 -7.63 -31.41
N LEU A 20 -13.47 -7.40 -31.60
CA LEU A 20 -12.61 -6.93 -30.51
C LEU A 20 -12.92 -5.50 -30.11
N ALA A 21 -13.04 -4.59 -31.10
CA ALA A 21 -13.33 -3.18 -30.83
C ALA A 21 -14.69 -2.94 -30.13
N ALA A 22 -15.69 -3.80 -30.45
CA ALA A 22 -17.00 -3.71 -29.80
C ALA A 22 -17.05 -4.35 -28.41
N GLY A 23 -16.01 -5.08 -27.97
CA GLY A 23 -15.98 -5.76 -26.67
C GLY A 23 -16.89 -6.99 -26.58
N VAL A 24 -17.63 -7.32 -27.62
CA VAL A 24 -18.65 -8.40 -27.61
C VAL A 24 -18.03 -9.76 -27.37
N LEU A 25 -16.87 -10.01 -27.95
CA LEU A 25 -16.14 -11.26 -27.76
C LEU A 25 -15.67 -11.41 -26.30
N GLN A 26 -15.22 -10.35 -25.69
CA GLN A 26 -14.79 -10.36 -24.29
C GLN A 26 -15.96 -10.61 -23.35
N GLU A 27 -17.13 -10.02 -23.60
CA GLU A 27 -18.34 -10.28 -22.80
C GLU A 27 -18.74 -11.75 -22.86
N ALA A 28 -18.78 -12.36 -24.04
CA ALA A 28 -19.09 -13.77 -24.20
C ALA A 28 -18.07 -14.68 -23.48
N LEU A 29 -16.78 -14.35 -23.57
CA LEU A 29 -15.73 -15.09 -22.88
C LEU A 29 -15.85 -14.96 -21.35
N VAL A 30 -16.23 -13.78 -20.80
CA VAL A 30 -16.50 -13.60 -19.37
C VAL A 30 -17.62 -14.52 -18.92
N GLU A 31 -18.72 -14.65 -19.67
CA GLU A 31 -19.79 -15.58 -19.34
C GLU A 31 -19.34 -17.05 -19.30
N MET A 32 -18.34 -17.40 -20.10
CA MET A 32 -17.70 -18.72 -20.09
C MET A 32 -16.66 -18.90 -18.97
N GLY A 33 -16.41 -17.86 -18.16
CA GLY A 33 -15.49 -17.86 -17.02
C GLY A 33 -14.05 -17.56 -17.39
N TYR A 34 -13.81 -16.87 -18.50
CA TYR A 34 -12.50 -16.31 -18.83
C TYR A 34 -12.31 -14.99 -18.07
N GLU A 35 -11.07 -14.73 -17.67
CA GLU A 35 -10.68 -13.56 -16.91
C GLU A 35 -9.43 -12.93 -17.56
N GLY A 36 -9.20 -11.63 -17.31
CA GLY A 36 -8.01 -10.93 -17.79
C GLY A 36 -7.85 -10.96 -19.31
N PHE A 37 -8.05 -9.83 -19.96
CA PHE A 37 -8.01 -9.72 -21.41
C PHE A 37 -6.93 -8.73 -21.83
N VAL A 38 -6.10 -9.13 -22.81
CA VAL A 38 -5.08 -8.29 -23.41
C VAL A 38 -5.22 -8.36 -24.92
N THR A 39 -5.44 -7.24 -25.58
CA THR A 39 -5.40 -7.14 -27.03
C THR A 39 -3.95 -6.82 -27.43
N GLU A 40 -3.26 -7.77 -28.08
CA GLU A 40 -1.88 -7.58 -28.55
C GLU A 40 -1.83 -6.75 -29.82
N ASP A 41 -2.77 -6.98 -30.73
CA ASP A 41 -2.97 -6.21 -31.96
C ASP A 41 -4.47 -6.22 -32.34
N ALA A 42 -4.81 -5.66 -33.50
CA ALA A 42 -6.20 -5.56 -33.95
C ALA A 42 -6.90 -6.92 -34.16
N GLU A 43 -6.17 -8.02 -34.25
CA GLU A 43 -6.68 -9.34 -34.57
C GLU A 43 -6.40 -10.39 -33.49
N VAL A 44 -5.62 -10.07 -32.44
CA VAL A 44 -5.18 -11.03 -31.43
C VAL A 44 -5.65 -10.64 -30.04
N LEU A 45 -6.44 -11.52 -29.45
CA LEU A 45 -6.89 -11.45 -28.06
C LEU A 45 -6.20 -12.54 -27.24
N LEU A 46 -5.53 -12.13 -26.17
CA LEU A 46 -5.11 -13.03 -25.09
C LEU A 46 -6.16 -12.98 -23.98
N CYS A 47 -6.53 -14.15 -23.48
CA CYS A 47 -7.41 -14.27 -22.33
C CYS A 47 -6.97 -15.43 -21.44
N TYR A 48 -7.41 -15.42 -20.20
CA TYR A 48 -6.99 -16.39 -19.20
C TYR A 48 -8.21 -17.13 -18.66
N VAL A 49 -8.08 -18.45 -18.49
CA VAL A 49 -9.17 -19.27 -17.96
C VAL A 49 -8.61 -20.34 -17.04
N ARG A 50 -9.35 -20.66 -15.99
CA ARG A 50 -9.01 -21.81 -15.15
C ARG A 50 -9.11 -23.10 -15.96
N ARG A 51 -8.15 -24.01 -15.78
CA ARG A 51 -8.10 -25.28 -16.51
C ARG A 51 -9.38 -26.11 -16.39
N ASP A 52 -10.03 -26.07 -15.22
CA ASP A 52 -11.28 -26.79 -14.97
C ASP A 52 -12.49 -26.20 -15.70
N LYS A 53 -12.41 -24.96 -16.20
CA LYS A 53 -13.44 -24.29 -16.97
C LYS A 53 -13.16 -24.25 -18.48
N TYR A 54 -11.95 -24.63 -18.90
CA TYR A 54 -11.59 -24.61 -20.31
C TYR A 54 -12.18 -25.79 -21.07
N SER A 55 -12.89 -25.50 -22.13
CA SER A 55 -13.34 -26.48 -23.14
C SER A 55 -13.13 -25.90 -24.54
N VAL A 56 -12.32 -26.58 -25.34
CA VAL A 56 -12.05 -26.17 -26.70
C VAL A 56 -13.33 -26.24 -27.56
N GLU A 57 -14.20 -27.22 -27.31
CA GLU A 57 -15.47 -27.38 -28.04
C GLU A 57 -16.43 -26.22 -27.76
N SER A 58 -16.54 -25.82 -26.49
CA SER A 58 -17.37 -24.68 -26.08
C SER A 58 -16.86 -23.36 -26.63
N LEU A 59 -15.54 -23.16 -26.60
CA LEU A 59 -14.90 -21.98 -27.16
C LEU A 59 -15.11 -21.90 -28.68
N GLN A 60 -14.91 -23.03 -29.42
CA GLN A 60 -15.10 -23.06 -30.84
C GLN A 60 -16.57 -22.83 -31.22
N SER A 61 -17.51 -23.43 -30.50
CA SER A 61 -18.94 -23.21 -30.74
C SER A 61 -19.36 -21.74 -30.53
N MET A 62 -18.75 -21.07 -29.58
CA MET A 62 -18.98 -19.63 -29.33
C MET A 62 -18.39 -18.81 -30.50
N LEU A 63 -17.17 -19.08 -30.93
CA LEU A 63 -16.55 -18.39 -32.07
C LEU A 63 -17.34 -18.60 -33.38
N ASP A 64 -17.83 -19.82 -33.62
CA ASP A 64 -18.66 -20.15 -34.79
C ASP A 64 -20.00 -19.37 -34.75
N ALA A 65 -20.59 -19.16 -33.56
CA ALA A 65 -21.82 -18.37 -33.41
C ALA A 65 -21.62 -16.87 -33.75
N PHE A 66 -20.41 -16.37 -33.64
CA PHE A 66 -20.02 -15.03 -34.09
C PHE A 66 -19.57 -14.99 -35.56
N GLU A 67 -19.66 -16.12 -36.29
CA GLU A 67 -19.13 -16.28 -37.66
C GLU A 67 -17.65 -15.86 -37.74
N ALA A 68 -16.91 -16.02 -36.62
CA ALA A 68 -15.52 -15.61 -36.50
C ALA A 68 -14.60 -16.74 -36.98
N ASP A 69 -13.91 -16.51 -38.11
CA ASP A 69 -12.76 -17.34 -38.49
C ASP A 69 -11.64 -17.07 -37.49
N ALA A 70 -11.33 -18.04 -36.64
CA ALA A 70 -10.38 -17.86 -35.55
C ALA A 70 -9.48 -19.07 -35.35
N ALA A 71 -8.19 -18.81 -35.15
CA ALA A 71 -7.24 -19.78 -34.65
C ALA A 71 -7.05 -19.64 -33.15
N VAL A 72 -7.20 -20.74 -32.43
CA VAL A 72 -7.06 -20.79 -30.97
C VAL A 72 -5.81 -21.59 -30.61
N ASP A 73 -4.96 -21.01 -29.78
CA ASP A 73 -3.83 -21.68 -29.13
C ASP A 73 -3.99 -21.51 -27.61
N ALA A 74 -3.87 -22.63 -26.88
CA ALA A 74 -4.00 -22.63 -25.41
C ALA A 74 -2.74 -23.23 -24.80
N GLN A 75 -2.09 -22.48 -23.94
CA GLN A 75 -0.88 -22.88 -23.25
C GLN A 75 -1.12 -22.92 -21.75
N GLU A 76 -0.61 -23.97 -21.10
CA GLU A 76 -0.56 -23.94 -19.64
C GLU A 76 0.33 -22.79 -19.21
N LEU A 77 -0.23 -21.90 -18.39
CA LEU A 77 0.62 -20.96 -17.67
C LEU A 77 1.48 -21.79 -16.72
N PRO A 78 2.80 -21.79 -16.88
CA PRO A 78 3.64 -22.39 -15.86
C PRO A 78 3.23 -21.74 -14.53
N ILE A 79 3.06 -22.57 -13.50
CA ILE A 79 2.93 -22.05 -12.13
C ILE A 79 4.25 -21.35 -11.84
N LYS A 80 4.38 -20.15 -12.40
CA LYS A 80 5.50 -19.28 -12.13
C LYS A 80 5.26 -18.85 -10.70
N ASN A 81 6.14 -19.24 -9.82
CA ASN A 81 6.10 -18.74 -8.47
C ASN A 81 6.47 -17.25 -8.53
N TRP A 82 5.47 -16.43 -8.92
CA TRP A 82 5.61 -14.97 -8.98
C TRP A 82 6.13 -14.41 -7.67
N ASN A 83 5.87 -15.12 -6.57
CA ASN A 83 6.41 -14.77 -5.26
C ASN A 83 7.94 -14.92 -5.23
N GLU A 84 8.52 -16.00 -5.78
CA GLU A 84 9.99 -16.15 -5.79
C GLU A 84 10.70 -15.13 -6.69
N GLU A 85 10.13 -14.81 -7.85
CA GLU A 85 10.72 -13.80 -8.74
C GLU A 85 10.59 -12.40 -8.14
N TRP A 86 9.46 -12.13 -7.50
CA TRP A 86 9.23 -10.90 -6.79
C TRP A 86 10.11 -10.79 -5.54
N GLU A 87 10.24 -11.85 -4.74
CA GLU A 87 11.14 -11.93 -3.58
C GLU A 87 12.59 -11.64 -3.95
N ARG A 88 13.06 -12.10 -5.13
CA ARG A 88 14.41 -11.80 -5.62
C ARG A 88 14.61 -10.33 -5.96
N ASN A 89 13.57 -9.60 -6.29
CA ASN A 89 13.64 -8.21 -6.71
C ASN A 89 13.37 -7.22 -5.56
N VAL A 90 12.80 -7.67 -4.44
CA VAL A 90 12.62 -6.83 -3.26
C VAL A 90 13.94 -6.74 -2.49
N THR A 91 14.47 -5.56 -2.34
CA THR A 91 15.68 -5.31 -1.57
C THR A 91 15.33 -4.71 -0.20
N PRO A 92 16.14 -4.97 0.85
CA PRO A 92 15.98 -4.27 2.11
C PRO A 92 16.15 -2.76 1.94
N VAL A 93 15.34 -2.00 2.68
CA VAL A 93 15.43 -0.53 2.71
C VAL A 93 16.08 -0.08 4.01
N VAL A 94 17.06 0.80 3.92
CA VAL A 94 17.68 1.42 5.10
C VAL A 94 17.15 2.83 5.24
N LEU A 95 16.32 3.06 6.24
CA LEU A 95 15.90 4.39 6.66
C LEU A 95 17.02 5.01 7.50
N ARG A 96 17.42 6.22 7.16
CA ARG A 96 18.57 6.90 7.80
C ARG A 96 18.09 8.18 8.49
N GLY A 97 18.20 8.20 9.81
CA GLY A 97 18.13 9.42 10.58
C GLY A 97 19.48 10.15 10.65
N SER A 98 19.56 11.18 11.45
CA SER A 98 20.78 12.00 11.62
C SER A 98 21.94 11.25 12.28
N CYS A 99 21.64 10.34 13.22
CA CYS A 99 22.63 9.62 14.01
C CYS A 99 22.41 8.10 14.07
N ASP A 100 21.30 7.61 13.50
CA ASP A 100 20.88 6.22 13.60
C ASP A 100 20.23 5.76 12.30
N SER A 101 20.07 4.46 12.13
CA SER A 101 19.39 3.89 10.97
C SER A 101 18.61 2.63 11.35
N ILE A 102 17.52 2.39 10.67
CA ILE A 102 16.72 1.17 10.81
C ILE A 102 16.61 0.53 9.44
N ARG A 103 16.97 -0.76 9.35
CA ARG A 103 16.80 -1.56 8.15
C ARG A 103 15.42 -2.23 8.17
N ILE A 104 14.65 -2.00 7.12
CA ILE A 104 13.38 -2.68 6.87
C ILE A 104 13.67 -3.80 5.86
N ARG A 105 13.26 -5.01 6.20
CA ARG A 105 13.45 -6.18 5.34
C ARG A 105 12.23 -7.10 5.34
N ALA A 106 12.15 -7.93 4.33
CA ALA A 106 11.24 -9.07 4.34
C ALA A 106 11.83 -10.25 5.15
N ALA A 107 10.99 -11.20 5.53
CA ALA A 107 11.39 -12.36 6.34
C ALA A 107 12.43 -13.25 5.65
N PHE A 108 12.43 -13.30 4.32
CA PHE A 108 13.37 -14.11 3.52
C PHE A 108 14.78 -13.49 3.36
N HIS A 109 14.97 -12.22 3.71
CA HIS A 109 16.31 -11.61 3.71
C HIS A 109 17.12 -12.05 4.92
N SER A 110 18.44 -12.09 4.76
CA SER A 110 19.37 -12.38 5.86
C SER A 110 19.17 -11.37 7.01
N PRO A 111 19.02 -11.84 8.26
CA PRO A 111 18.76 -10.98 9.40
C PRO A 111 19.99 -10.18 9.83
N GLU A 112 19.76 -8.96 10.31
CA GLU A 112 20.71 -8.14 11.04
C GLU A 112 20.07 -7.67 12.35
N GLU A 113 20.90 -7.31 13.33
CA GLU A 113 20.41 -6.80 14.61
C GLU A 113 19.66 -5.46 14.40
N GLY A 114 18.50 -5.30 15.03
CA GLY A 114 17.74 -4.07 14.92
C GLY A 114 16.78 -3.99 13.71
N ASP A 115 16.76 -5.02 12.84
CA ASP A 115 15.82 -5.04 11.71
C ASP A 115 14.36 -4.87 12.12
N VAL A 116 13.62 -4.20 11.25
CA VAL A 116 12.16 -4.24 11.21
C VAL A 116 11.74 -5.17 10.07
N ILE A 117 10.99 -6.21 10.40
CA ILE A 117 10.52 -7.20 9.43
C ILE A 117 9.14 -6.79 8.93
N VAL A 118 9.02 -6.60 7.63
CA VAL A 118 7.75 -6.29 6.97
C VAL A 118 7.51 -7.33 5.88
N THR A 119 6.39 -8.03 5.96
CA THR A 119 5.94 -8.90 4.87
C THR A 119 5.39 -8.03 3.75
N PRO A 120 6.05 -7.97 2.60
CA PRO A 120 5.59 -7.18 1.50
C PRO A 120 4.36 -7.87 0.90
N ARG A 121 3.22 -7.19 0.95
CA ARG A 121 1.95 -7.57 0.30
C ARG A 121 1.44 -6.39 -0.52
N MET A 122 0.21 -6.45 -0.98
CA MET A 122 -0.44 -5.35 -1.71
C MET A 122 -0.69 -4.09 -0.83
N ALA A 123 -0.30 -4.12 0.45
CA ALA A 123 -0.42 -2.98 1.37
C ALA A 123 0.72 -1.97 1.17
N PHE A 124 0.40 -0.67 1.28
CA PHE A 124 1.38 0.41 1.23
C PHE A 124 2.27 0.41 2.49
N GLY A 125 3.53 0.87 2.36
CA GLY A 125 4.42 1.02 3.53
C GLY A 125 5.57 0.02 3.60
N THR A 126 6.07 -0.49 2.46
CA THR A 126 7.27 -1.35 2.41
C THR A 126 8.60 -0.61 2.62
N GLY A 127 8.58 0.71 2.73
CA GLY A 127 9.78 1.55 2.88
C GLY A 127 10.33 2.12 1.58
N HIS A 128 10.00 1.56 0.43
CA HIS A 128 10.58 1.97 -0.87
C HIS A 128 10.05 3.31 -1.40
N HIS A 129 8.81 3.66 -1.08
CA HIS A 129 8.24 4.92 -1.54
C HIS A 129 8.85 6.12 -0.80
N ALA A 130 9.05 7.24 -1.50
CA ALA A 130 9.67 8.44 -0.94
C ALA A 130 8.96 8.94 0.32
N THR A 131 7.63 8.94 0.35
CA THR A 131 6.83 9.37 1.51
C THR A 131 7.04 8.47 2.72
N THR A 132 7.13 7.14 2.52
CA THR A 132 7.38 6.18 3.61
C THR A 132 8.78 6.40 4.18
N SER A 133 9.78 6.60 3.33
CA SER A 133 11.15 6.88 3.78
C SER A 133 11.23 8.19 4.56
N LEU A 134 10.62 9.27 4.04
CA LEU A 134 10.66 10.59 4.70
C LEU A 134 10.05 10.56 6.09
N VAL A 135 8.88 9.93 6.27
CA VAL A 135 8.26 9.77 7.59
C VAL A 135 9.12 8.91 8.51
N GLY A 136 9.64 7.78 8.00
CA GLY A 136 10.51 6.89 8.76
C GLY A 136 11.78 7.58 9.27
N GLU A 137 12.42 8.40 8.45
CA GLU A 137 13.59 9.18 8.83
C GLU A 137 13.29 10.20 9.93
N VAL A 138 12.12 10.84 9.89
CA VAL A 138 11.66 11.72 10.98
C VAL A 138 11.45 10.95 12.27
N LEU A 139 10.80 9.76 12.19
CA LEU A 139 10.56 8.93 13.37
C LEU A 139 11.86 8.38 13.98
N ILE A 140 12.87 8.09 13.17
CA ILE A 140 14.19 7.65 13.65
C ILE A 140 14.89 8.77 14.41
N ASP A 141 14.77 10.02 13.97
CA ASP A 141 15.34 11.18 14.65
C ASP A 141 14.57 11.58 15.92
N ALA A 142 13.33 11.12 16.07
CA ALA A 142 12.50 11.46 17.23
C ALA A 142 12.90 10.66 18.48
N ASP A 143 12.86 11.30 19.63
CA ASP A 143 12.93 10.59 20.93
C ASP A 143 11.53 10.14 21.34
N LEU A 144 11.24 8.87 21.07
CA LEU A 144 9.95 8.27 21.35
C LEU A 144 9.95 7.41 22.63
N ARG A 145 11.00 7.43 23.42
CA ARG A 145 11.10 6.63 24.66
C ARG A 145 10.01 7.02 25.65
N GLY A 146 9.20 6.02 26.02
CA GLY A 146 8.06 6.21 26.93
C GLY A 146 6.89 6.99 26.34
N ARG A 147 6.88 7.22 25.02
CA ARG A 147 5.87 8.04 24.34
C ARG A 147 4.73 7.18 23.76
N GLY A 148 3.55 7.80 23.70
CA GLY A 148 2.40 7.29 22.97
C GLY A 148 2.40 7.79 21.52
N VAL A 149 2.28 6.88 20.58
CA VAL A 149 2.35 7.17 19.14
C VAL A 149 1.07 6.72 18.43
N ARG A 150 0.66 7.46 17.41
CA ARG A 150 -0.40 7.07 16.52
C ARG A 150 0.07 7.03 15.06
N ASP A 151 -0.24 5.93 14.40
CA ASP A 151 -0.02 5.70 12.99
C ASP A 151 -1.38 5.68 12.27
N VAL A 152 -1.66 6.70 11.45
CA VAL A 152 -2.95 6.88 10.76
C VAL A 152 -2.79 6.54 9.29
N GLY A 153 -3.56 5.57 8.81
CA GLY A 153 -3.34 4.93 7.51
C GLY A 153 -2.09 4.05 7.56
N GLY A 154 -2.03 3.17 8.58
CA GLY A 154 -0.83 2.44 8.97
C GLY A 154 -0.32 1.45 7.90
N GLY A 155 -1.17 1.03 6.95
CA GLY A 155 -0.78 0.12 5.88
C GLY A 155 -0.15 -1.17 6.42
N THR A 156 1.14 -1.37 6.13
CA THR A 156 1.92 -2.51 6.66
C THR A 156 2.21 -2.43 8.17
N GLY A 157 1.94 -1.31 8.82
CA GLY A 157 2.33 -1.04 10.21
C GLY A 157 3.81 -0.69 10.38
N VAL A 158 4.52 -0.36 9.32
CA VAL A 158 5.97 -0.13 9.36
C VAL A 158 6.35 0.99 10.33
N TRP A 159 5.59 2.06 10.39
CA TRP A 159 5.92 3.18 11.29
C TRP A 159 5.60 2.90 12.73
N ALA A 160 4.54 2.13 13.00
CA ALA A 160 4.29 1.62 14.34
C ALA A 160 5.49 0.79 14.83
N LEU A 161 6.05 -0.07 13.96
CA LEU A 161 7.24 -0.87 14.28
C LEU A 161 8.50 -0.02 14.45
N VAL A 162 8.71 0.98 13.60
CA VAL A 162 9.80 1.96 13.74
C VAL A 162 9.66 2.73 15.05
N ALA A 163 8.44 3.17 15.41
CA ALA A 163 8.19 3.87 16.67
C ALA A 163 8.54 3.00 17.89
N VAL A 164 8.17 1.72 17.89
CA VAL A 164 8.57 0.76 18.95
C VAL A 164 10.08 0.62 19.03
N ARG A 165 10.78 0.51 17.89
CA ARG A 165 12.26 0.47 17.85
C ARG A 165 12.89 1.74 18.42
N ARG A 166 12.17 2.88 18.35
CA ARG A 166 12.60 4.16 18.94
C ARG A 166 12.13 4.33 20.39
N GLY A 167 11.55 3.29 21.00
CA GLY A 167 11.21 3.24 22.42
C GLY A 167 9.78 3.68 22.76
N ALA A 168 8.89 3.81 21.76
CA ALA A 168 7.46 4.02 22.01
C ALA A 168 6.90 2.84 22.81
N VAL A 169 6.07 3.13 23.81
CA VAL A 169 5.52 2.12 24.73
C VAL A 169 4.07 1.78 24.41
N GLU A 170 3.38 2.67 23.70
CA GLU A 170 1.99 2.50 23.28
C GLU A 170 1.84 3.08 21.86
N VAL A 171 1.47 2.23 20.91
CA VAL A 171 1.30 2.63 19.52
C VAL A 171 -0.04 2.12 19.03
N ASP A 172 -0.90 3.03 18.59
CA ASP A 172 -2.13 2.70 17.89
C ASP A 172 -1.93 2.86 16.38
N ALA A 173 -1.97 1.77 15.64
CA ALA A 173 -1.96 1.77 14.17
C ALA A 173 -3.38 1.57 13.64
N ILE A 174 -3.88 2.55 12.90
CA ILE A 174 -5.24 2.51 12.34
C ILE A 174 -5.17 2.44 10.83
N ASP A 175 -5.97 1.53 10.25
CA ASP A 175 -6.26 1.53 8.82
C ASP A 175 -7.72 1.14 8.58
N TYR A 176 -8.33 1.69 7.52
CA TYR A 176 -9.69 1.36 7.12
C TYR A 176 -9.76 0.12 6.23
N ASP A 177 -8.64 -0.26 5.62
CA ASP A 177 -8.52 -1.43 4.75
C ASP A 177 -8.26 -2.68 5.59
N GLU A 178 -9.16 -3.64 5.49
CA GLU A 178 -9.08 -4.91 6.24
C GLU A 178 -7.81 -5.71 5.88
N ASP A 179 -7.38 -5.67 4.61
CA ASP A 179 -6.17 -6.37 4.17
C ASP A 179 -4.91 -5.72 4.72
N ALA A 180 -4.87 -4.38 4.79
CA ALA A 180 -3.81 -3.64 5.44
C ALA A 180 -3.75 -3.96 6.94
N VAL A 181 -4.88 -3.95 7.63
CA VAL A 181 -4.99 -4.31 9.06
C VAL A 181 -4.51 -5.73 9.31
N ARG A 182 -4.89 -6.70 8.48
CA ARG A 182 -4.41 -8.09 8.59
C ARG A 182 -2.91 -8.17 8.41
N ASN A 183 -2.36 -7.48 7.40
CA ASN A 183 -0.92 -7.43 7.15
C ASN A 183 -0.16 -6.76 8.30
N ALA A 184 -0.66 -5.63 8.82
CA ALA A 184 -0.06 -4.96 9.98
C ALA A 184 -0.02 -5.87 11.22
N ARG A 185 -1.10 -6.59 11.52
CA ARG A 185 -1.14 -7.55 12.64
C ARG A 185 -0.12 -8.67 12.48
N GLU A 186 0.05 -9.22 11.27
CA GLU A 186 1.08 -10.21 10.98
C GLU A 186 2.49 -9.64 11.21
N ASN A 187 2.75 -8.43 10.71
CA ASN A 187 4.03 -7.76 10.87
C ASN A 187 4.33 -7.43 12.34
N VAL A 188 3.34 -6.96 13.09
CA VAL A 188 3.45 -6.72 14.54
C VAL A 188 3.84 -8.02 15.28
N LYS A 189 3.21 -9.14 14.95
CA LYS A 189 3.52 -10.45 15.53
C LYS A 189 4.93 -10.93 15.18
N ILE A 190 5.34 -10.82 13.91
CA ILE A 190 6.68 -11.23 13.46
C ILE A 190 7.77 -10.44 14.20
N ASN A 191 7.52 -9.16 14.47
CA ASN A 191 8.44 -8.28 15.20
C ASN A 191 8.31 -8.38 16.74
N ARG A 192 7.41 -9.22 17.26
CA ARG A 192 7.12 -9.41 18.70
C ARG A 192 6.73 -8.09 19.38
N ALA A 193 5.92 -7.29 18.71
CA ALA A 193 5.54 -5.95 19.15
C ALA A 193 4.08 -5.89 19.67
N GLU A 194 3.39 -7.04 19.84
CA GLU A 194 1.98 -7.11 20.26
C GLU A 194 1.73 -6.46 21.63
N GLY A 195 2.74 -6.42 22.49
CA GLY A 195 2.65 -5.75 23.79
C GLY A 195 2.68 -4.23 23.72
N CYS A 196 3.07 -3.66 22.60
CA CYS A 196 3.23 -2.20 22.41
C CYS A 196 2.34 -1.67 21.27
N VAL A 197 1.97 -2.48 20.28
CA VAL A 197 1.23 -2.03 19.11
C VAL A 197 -0.18 -2.61 19.10
N ASN A 198 -1.16 -1.73 19.09
CA ASN A 198 -2.56 -2.04 18.91
C ASN A 198 -2.97 -1.72 17.46
N VAL A 199 -3.36 -2.73 16.67
CA VAL A 199 -3.79 -2.55 15.28
C VAL A 199 -5.32 -2.50 15.21
N ILE A 200 -5.85 -1.34 14.83
CA ILE A 200 -7.27 -1.01 14.84
C ILE A 200 -7.78 -0.95 13.39
N HIS A 201 -8.85 -1.71 13.11
CA HIS A 201 -9.60 -1.57 11.87
C HIS A 201 -10.60 -0.43 12.00
N GLY A 202 -10.46 0.61 11.20
CA GLY A 202 -11.36 1.75 11.19
C GLY A 202 -10.74 2.98 10.55
N GLY A 203 -11.54 4.00 10.41
CA GLY A 203 -11.13 5.32 9.93
C GLY A 203 -10.78 6.27 11.08
N PHE A 204 -10.85 7.55 10.79
CA PHE A 204 -10.61 8.60 11.78
C PHE A 204 -11.60 8.59 12.96
N ASP A 205 -12.78 8.04 12.77
CA ASP A 205 -13.83 7.87 13.79
C ASP A 205 -13.50 6.78 14.82
N ALA A 206 -12.62 5.86 14.49
CA ALA A 206 -12.11 4.84 15.41
C ALA A 206 -11.10 5.39 16.44
N ILE A 207 -10.74 6.68 16.34
CA ILE A 207 -9.87 7.32 17.30
C ILE A 207 -10.67 7.57 18.61
N PRO A 208 -10.27 6.99 19.76
CA PRO A 208 -10.97 7.21 21.00
C PRO A 208 -10.95 8.71 21.40
N ARG A 209 -12.10 9.25 21.79
CA ARG A 209 -12.19 10.65 22.22
C ARG A 209 -11.38 10.88 23.49
N GLY A 210 -10.67 12.00 23.53
CA GLY A 210 -9.92 12.43 24.72
C GLY A 210 -8.53 11.81 24.87
N VAL A 211 -8.16 10.87 24.02
CA VAL A 211 -6.78 10.33 23.98
C VAL A 211 -5.88 11.31 23.23
N GLN A 212 -4.69 11.55 23.78
CA GLN A 212 -3.67 12.39 23.16
C GLN A 212 -2.37 11.61 22.98
N TYR A 213 -1.72 11.83 21.85
CA TYR A 213 -0.47 11.19 21.47
C TYR A 213 0.67 12.19 21.43
N ASP A 214 1.86 11.73 21.83
CA ASP A 214 3.09 12.52 21.75
C ASP A 214 3.57 12.66 20.30
N CYS A 215 3.31 11.64 19.47
CA CYS A 215 3.60 11.68 18.06
C CYS A 215 2.43 11.07 17.26
N ILE A 216 2.04 11.75 16.19
CA ILE A 216 1.06 11.23 15.23
C ILE A 216 1.74 11.23 13.86
N ALA A 217 1.77 10.07 13.19
CA ALA A 217 2.22 9.93 11.81
C ALA A 217 1.01 9.69 10.89
N ALA A 218 0.93 10.38 9.76
CA ALA A 218 -0.14 10.23 8.78
C ALA A 218 0.40 10.43 7.36
N ASN A 219 0.42 9.35 6.57
CA ASN A 219 0.79 9.38 5.16
C ASN A 219 -0.47 9.21 4.31
N LEU A 220 -1.12 10.31 4.07
CA LEU A 220 -2.44 10.35 3.44
C LEU A 220 -2.45 11.41 2.34
N THR A 221 -3.40 11.33 1.43
CA THR A 221 -3.58 12.38 0.41
C THR A 221 -3.85 13.74 1.05
N LEU A 222 -3.45 14.83 0.38
CA LEU A 222 -3.68 16.19 0.84
C LEU A 222 -5.12 16.42 1.30
N ASN A 223 -6.09 16.00 0.48
CA ASN A 223 -7.52 16.19 0.77
C ASN A 223 -7.93 15.52 2.09
N LEU A 224 -7.46 14.30 2.36
CA LEU A 224 -7.73 13.60 3.61
C LEU A 224 -7.07 14.27 4.81
N LEU A 225 -5.82 14.69 4.66
CA LEU A 225 -5.11 15.44 5.71
C LEU A 225 -5.84 16.73 6.07
N MET A 226 -6.25 17.52 5.07
CA MET A 226 -6.97 18.77 5.29
C MET A 226 -8.35 18.55 5.90
N ALA A 227 -9.11 17.57 5.42
CA ALA A 227 -10.43 17.25 5.96
C ALA A 227 -10.39 16.83 7.43
N HIS A 228 -9.30 16.18 7.88
CA HIS A 228 -9.17 15.67 9.24
C HIS A 228 -8.14 16.41 10.10
N MET A 229 -7.61 17.55 9.65
CA MET A 229 -6.58 18.32 10.36
C MET A 229 -7.04 18.75 11.77
N SER A 230 -8.30 19.15 11.91
CA SER A 230 -8.90 19.47 13.23
C SER A 230 -8.80 18.32 14.22
N LEU A 231 -9.11 17.11 13.74
CA LEU A 231 -9.07 15.92 14.58
C LEU A 231 -7.64 15.54 14.96
N LEU A 232 -6.72 15.57 13.98
CA LEU A 232 -5.29 15.33 14.22
C LEU A 232 -4.73 16.33 15.25
N ALA A 233 -5.05 17.63 15.10
CA ALA A 233 -4.65 18.65 16.06
C ALA A 233 -5.21 18.42 17.46
N THR A 234 -6.48 17.97 17.58
CA THR A 234 -7.11 17.68 18.87
C THR A 234 -6.42 16.54 19.61
N HIS A 235 -6.05 15.49 18.87
CA HIS A 235 -5.38 14.31 19.43
C HIS A 235 -3.87 14.46 19.62
N LEU A 236 -3.26 15.51 19.09
CA LEU A 236 -1.85 15.81 19.35
C LEU A 236 -1.69 16.39 20.76
N ARG A 237 -0.73 15.90 21.54
CA ARG A 237 -0.36 16.50 22.83
C ARG A 237 0.27 17.87 22.63
N GLY A 238 0.05 18.79 23.54
CA GLY A 238 0.70 20.12 23.56
C GLY A 238 2.20 20.03 23.88
N GLY A 239 2.90 21.14 23.76
CA GLY A 239 4.33 21.23 24.03
C GLY A 239 5.18 20.55 22.97
N ASP A 240 5.84 19.46 23.32
CA ASP A 240 6.74 18.72 22.42
C ASP A 240 6.05 17.67 21.54
N GLY A 241 4.72 17.66 21.47
CA GLY A 241 3.96 16.81 20.56
C GLY A 241 4.27 17.10 19.09
N ARG A 242 4.36 16.05 18.27
CA ARG A 242 4.71 16.14 16.85
C ARG A 242 3.68 15.44 15.97
N LEU A 243 3.16 16.16 14.97
CA LEU A 243 2.35 15.62 13.90
C LEU A 243 3.20 15.53 12.63
N VAL A 244 3.48 14.32 12.18
CA VAL A 244 4.29 14.04 10.99
C VAL A 244 3.33 13.68 9.85
N VAL A 245 3.26 14.51 8.82
CA VAL A 245 2.34 14.35 7.69
C VAL A 245 3.10 14.23 6.38
N SER A 246 2.67 13.31 5.52
CA SER A 246 3.20 13.09 4.18
C SER A 246 2.11 12.52 3.26
N GLY A 247 2.45 12.17 2.00
CA GLY A 247 1.49 11.66 1.02
C GLY A 247 0.93 12.76 0.11
N PHE A 248 1.60 13.91 0.08
CA PHE A 248 1.27 15.06 -0.77
C PHE A 248 2.53 15.59 -1.46
N LEU A 249 2.31 16.40 -2.49
CA LEU A 249 3.40 16.93 -3.33
C LEU A 249 4.02 18.19 -2.72
N THR A 250 5.25 18.49 -3.09
CA THR A 250 5.96 19.70 -2.64
C THR A 250 5.20 20.99 -2.95
N ARG A 251 4.51 21.04 -4.07
CA ARG A 251 3.67 22.20 -4.47
C ARG A 251 2.49 22.44 -3.53
N ASP A 252 2.05 21.41 -2.79
CA ASP A 252 0.88 21.43 -1.91
C ASP A 252 1.23 21.83 -0.47
N VAL A 253 2.53 21.95 -0.14
CA VAL A 253 3.02 22.28 1.22
C VAL A 253 2.39 23.55 1.75
N LYS A 254 2.33 24.61 0.92
CA LYS A 254 1.76 25.89 1.34
C LYS A 254 0.30 25.76 1.76
N GLU A 255 -0.51 25.05 0.98
CA GLU A 255 -1.94 24.83 1.25
C GLU A 255 -2.14 24.02 2.53
N LEU A 256 -1.36 22.95 2.72
CA LEU A 256 -1.37 22.15 3.94
C LEU A 256 -1.06 23.00 5.19
N LEU A 257 0.00 23.82 5.13
CA LEU A 257 0.42 24.65 6.25
C LEU A 257 -0.60 25.75 6.57
N GLU A 258 -1.24 26.35 5.56
CA GLU A 258 -2.33 27.31 5.76
C GLU A 258 -3.54 26.62 6.45
N CYS A 259 -3.86 25.38 6.07
CA CYS A 259 -4.88 24.60 6.76
C CYS A 259 -4.49 24.29 8.21
N ALA A 260 -3.27 23.84 8.44
CA ALA A 260 -2.76 23.47 9.76
C ALA A 260 -2.81 24.65 10.77
N ARG A 261 -2.43 25.87 10.33
CA ARG A 261 -2.48 27.07 11.16
C ARG A 261 -3.88 27.41 11.68
N ARG A 262 -4.95 27.10 10.92
CA ARG A 262 -6.34 27.33 11.36
C ARG A 262 -6.71 26.49 12.59
N TYR A 263 -5.94 25.44 12.86
CA TYR A 263 -6.13 24.54 14.00
C TYR A 263 -5.01 24.63 15.05
N GLY A 264 -4.27 25.76 15.05
CA GLY A 264 -3.22 26.04 16.05
C GLY A 264 -1.98 25.16 15.88
N LEU A 265 -1.70 24.72 14.66
CA LEU A 265 -0.48 23.97 14.34
C LEU A 265 0.49 24.88 13.58
N ARG A 266 1.76 24.82 13.98
CA ARG A 266 2.87 25.50 13.29
C ARG A 266 3.83 24.49 12.67
N GLU A 267 4.45 24.88 11.60
CA GLU A 267 5.55 24.15 11.01
C GLU A 267 6.76 24.11 11.94
N ILE A 268 7.38 22.96 12.07
CA ILE A 268 8.68 22.77 12.72
C ILE A 268 9.74 22.55 11.64
N VAL A 269 9.50 21.63 10.73
CA VAL A 269 10.37 21.35 9.59
C VAL A 269 9.57 20.67 8.48
N CYS A 270 9.88 20.99 7.23
CA CYS A 270 9.46 20.23 6.07
C CYS A 270 10.69 19.65 5.36
N ARG A 271 10.58 18.40 4.90
CA ARG A 271 11.59 17.67 4.11
C ARG A 271 10.97 17.29 2.77
N GLU A 272 11.80 17.26 1.74
CA GLU A 272 11.36 16.94 0.38
C GLU A 272 12.23 15.83 -0.22
N ARG A 273 11.60 15.01 -1.08
CA ARG A 273 12.31 13.99 -1.88
C ARG A 273 11.60 13.81 -3.21
N GLY A 274 12.25 14.25 -4.30
CA GLY A 274 11.61 14.34 -5.61
C GLY A 274 10.42 15.30 -5.55
N GLU A 275 9.26 14.82 -5.93
CA GLU A 275 8.02 15.61 -5.90
C GLU A 275 7.25 15.50 -4.58
N TRP A 276 7.70 14.70 -3.62
CA TRP A 276 7.01 14.39 -2.37
C TRP A 276 7.55 15.20 -1.20
N ALA A 277 6.65 15.57 -0.30
CA ALA A 277 6.98 16.29 0.93
C ALA A 277 6.56 15.53 2.18
N CYS A 278 7.26 15.82 3.28
CA CYS A 278 6.91 15.42 4.63
C CYS A 278 7.11 16.60 5.57
N CYS A 279 6.07 17.04 6.25
CA CYS A 279 6.13 18.13 7.20
C CYS A 279 5.91 17.63 8.63
N VAL A 280 6.70 18.17 9.56
CA VAL A 280 6.52 18.00 10.99
C VAL A 280 5.89 19.26 11.55
N LEU A 281 4.76 19.08 12.19
CA LEU A 281 3.97 20.15 12.79
C LEU A 281 3.93 20.00 14.32
N GLY A 282 3.83 21.09 15.04
CA GLY A 282 3.63 21.11 16.50
C GLY A 282 2.54 22.10 16.86
N LYS A 283 1.97 21.97 18.06
CA LYS A 283 1.03 23.00 18.56
C LYS A 283 1.74 24.33 18.76
N GLU A 284 1.05 25.42 18.45
CA GLU A 284 1.49 26.74 18.87
C GLU A 284 1.48 26.82 20.41
N GLU A 285 2.51 27.39 20.97
CA GLU A 285 2.55 27.70 22.40
C GLU A 285 1.63 28.91 22.65
N CYS A 286 0.70 28.78 23.60
CA CYS A 286 -0.19 29.86 23.99
C CYS A 286 0.57 30.95 24.77
#